data_05b765a46d971724aa33e64bf45a62f0
#
_entry.id   05b765a46d971724aa33e64bf45a62f0
#
_cell.length_a   1.000
_cell.length_b   1.000
_cell.length_c   1.000
_cell.angle_alpha   90.00
_cell.angle_beta   90.00
_cell.angle_gamma   90.00
#
_symmetry.space_group_name_H-M   'P 1'
#
loop_
_entity.id
_entity.type
_entity.pdbx_description
1 polymer ?
#
loop_
_entity_poly.entity_id
_entity_poly.type
_entity_poly.pdbx_seq_one_letter_code
_entity_poly.pdbx_strand_id
1 'polypeptide(L)'
;MSGRRAVASAVLCPLLMVLLIGTVWLGRAQGAVWSQAARTAEGYMQGDTGNLRLGKWRVLPSLALEGVYDSNIFLSNGESVQPLDPSRRTRDPKVSDYIFHVAPALELAYDMGVRGGIKFGYQADFAFYRRRSDQDWQRQSGSFGFDYRAPGGLLLLIDEQFTDADDPYGNDVQYGLGETRSRWTNDLKGSVGWRFPKDLKLLAHFGHSKSEYEVERDLDAGQNWTLIEAGLGVEKKVMSRTWTFLEFRNGWQEYDDHGLSVTPETDAGNQRARIDTGLKWEGIGRLSGAVSFGYQWLQYDNDRDAQGIPYSDTGTWVGETSVGWKATARTLLGFNFSRNESPSSGAGADTMETTSAGVTLSQELPYKFRGMAGFSYGLSDYQSGRKDHDYYANVGLTYQIRAWLDAGIGYRYLRKDSSDGAESFTGNQFSVMLGARY
;
A
#
# COMPACT_ATOMS: atom_id res chain seq x y z
N MET A 1 35.20 18.79 -14.33
CA MET A 1 35.81 17.46 -14.03
C MET A 1 35.40 17.11 -12.62
N SER A 2 34.29 16.49 -12.45
CA SER A 2 33.75 16.06 -11.14
C SER A 2 33.72 14.54 -11.11
N GLY A 3 34.49 13.96 -10.19
CA GLY A 3 34.60 12.52 -9.99
C GLY A 3 33.32 11.96 -9.38
N ARG A 4 32.67 11.08 -10.10
CA ARG A 4 31.63 10.20 -9.56
C ARG A 4 32.30 9.25 -8.56
N ARG A 5 32.04 9.44 -7.28
CA ARG A 5 32.30 8.39 -6.28
C ARG A 5 31.11 7.43 -6.30
N ALA A 6 31.32 6.27 -6.87
CA ALA A 6 30.44 5.13 -6.67
C ALA A 6 30.54 4.72 -5.20
N VAL A 7 29.53 5.02 -4.42
CA VAL A 7 29.32 4.41 -3.11
C VAL A 7 28.63 3.07 -3.39
N ALA A 8 29.41 2.01 -3.42
CA ALA A 8 28.90 0.65 -3.37
C ALA A 8 28.38 0.40 -1.96
N SER A 9 27.11 0.69 -1.72
CA SER A 9 26.39 0.22 -0.53
C SER A 9 26.21 -1.28 -0.69
N ALA A 10 27.03 -2.07 0.00
CA ALA A 10 26.81 -3.47 0.18
C ALA A 10 25.57 -3.65 1.07
N VAL A 11 24.41 -3.69 0.44
CA VAL A 11 23.18 -4.12 1.08
C VAL A 11 23.27 -5.63 1.27
N LEU A 12 23.70 -6.04 2.46
CA LEU A 12 23.40 -7.38 2.94
C LEU A 12 21.90 -7.46 3.13
N CYS A 13 21.22 -7.98 2.12
CA CYS A 13 19.82 -8.29 2.18
C CYS A 13 19.61 -9.50 3.10
N PRO A 14 19.00 -9.40 4.29
CA PRO A 14 18.45 -10.58 4.91
C PRO A 14 17.12 -10.87 4.24
N LEU A 15 17.14 -11.87 3.43
CA LEU A 15 16.00 -12.58 2.93
C LEU A 15 15.10 -13.01 4.07
N LEU A 16 13.82 -12.68 4.19
CA LEU A 16 12.76 -13.46 4.83
C LEU A 16 11.42 -12.71 4.95
N MET A 17 10.36 -13.24 4.67
CA MET A 17 9.10 -13.17 4.14
C MET A 17 7.82 -13.41 5.02
N VAL A 18 6.73 -13.10 4.48
CA VAL A 18 5.26 -13.01 4.56
C VAL A 18 4.42 -14.15 5.12
N LEU A 19 3.33 -13.90 5.82
CA LEU A 19 1.94 -14.25 5.55
C LEU A 19 0.91 -13.48 6.38
N LEU A 20 0.14 -12.68 5.64
CA LEU A 20 -1.32 -12.57 5.62
C LEU A 20 -2.07 -12.42 6.96
N ILE A 21 -2.25 -11.19 7.37
CA ILE A 21 -3.61 -10.64 7.43
C ILE A 21 -3.53 -9.40 6.57
N GLY A 22 -4.20 -9.46 5.38
CA GLY A 22 -4.18 -8.36 4.44
C GLY A 22 -4.90 -7.15 5.02
N THR A 23 -4.16 -6.25 5.61
CA THR A 23 -4.55 -4.87 5.55
C THR A 23 -4.31 -4.47 4.11
N VAL A 24 -5.38 -4.44 3.32
CA VAL A 24 -5.35 -3.82 2.00
C VAL A 24 -5.16 -2.35 2.25
N TRP A 25 -3.91 -1.95 2.40
CA TRP A 25 -3.54 -0.58 2.18
C TRP A 25 -3.83 -0.32 0.71
N LEU A 26 -4.94 0.39 0.45
CA LEU A 26 -5.07 1.17 -0.77
C LEU A 26 -4.10 2.36 -0.65
N GLY A 27 -2.84 2.06 -0.35
CA GLY A 27 -1.75 2.96 -0.65
C GLY A 27 -1.72 3.10 -2.16
N ARG A 28 -1.82 4.29 -2.64
CA ARG A 28 -1.85 4.76 -4.03
C ARG A 28 -0.64 4.30 -4.84
N ALA A 29 -0.35 3.01 -4.85
CA ALA A 29 0.66 2.46 -5.73
C ALA A 29 0.01 2.21 -7.09
N GLN A 30 0.15 3.13 -7.99
CA GLN A 30 -0.23 2.99 -9.40
C GLN A 30 0.87 2.27 -10.20
N GLY A 31 1.55 1.31 -9.60
CA GLY A 31 2.38 0.36 -10.35
C GLY A 31 1.52 -0.53 -11.26
N ALA A 32 2.13 -1.21 -12.20
CA ALA A 32 1.56 -2.03 -13.26
C ALA A 32 0.13 -2.54 -12.98
N VAL A 33 -0.80 -2.20 -13.84
CA VAL A 33 -2.27 -2.35 -13.66
C VAL A 33 -2.68 -3.73 -13.18
N TRP A 34 -1.97 -4.75 -13.64
CA TRP A 34 -2.24 -6.16 -13.32
C TRP A 34 -1.50 -6.69 -12.12
N SER A 35 -0.33 -6.12 -11.81
CA SER A 35 0.50 -6.67 -10.74
C SER A 35 -0.17 -6.58 -9.37
N GLN A 36 -1.00 -5.56 -9.12
CA GLN A 36 -1.74 -5.42 -7.86
C GLN A 36 -3.11 -6.08 -7.86
N ALA A 37 -3.94 -5.85 -8.89
CA ALA A 37 -5.28 -6.45 -8.95
C ALA A 37 -5.22 -7.97 -9.11
N ALA A 38 -4.29 -8.49 -9.91
CA ALA A 38 -4.07 -9.92 -10.04
C ALA A 38 -3.57 -10.53 -8.73
N ARG A 39 -2.64 -9.89 -8.01
CA ARG A 39 -2.12 -10.41 -6.73
C ARG A 39 -3.14 -10.37 -5.60
N THR A 40 -4.00 -9.35 -5.54
CA THR A 40 -5.08 -9.30 -4.54
C THR A 40 -6.13 -10.38 -4.79
N ALA A 41 -6.49 -10.62 -6.06
CA ALA A 41 -7.38 -11.71 -6.42
C ALA A 41 -6.73 -13.10 -6.27
N GLU A 42 -5.43 -13.23 -6.51
CA GLU A 42 -4.67 -14.48 -6.38
C GLU A 42 -4.50 -14.93 -4.93
N GLY A 43 -4.36 -14.03 -3.97
CA GLY A 43 -4.35 -14.37 -2.56
C GLY A 43 -5.60 -15.15 -2.11
N TYR A 44 -6.70 -15.02 -2.82
CA TYR A 44 -7.96 -15.74 -2.56
C TYR A 44 -8.18 -16.99 -3.45
N MET A 45 -7.47 -17.12 -4.55
CA MET A 45 -7.66 -18.20 -5.54
C MET A 45 -6.45 -19.12 -5.65
N GLN A 46 -5.52 -19.06 -4.73
CA GLN A 46 -4.30 -19.88 -4.76
C GLN A 46 -4.62 -21.38 -4.77
N GLY A 47 -4.79 -21.92 -5.96
CA GLY A 47 -4.45 -23.31 -6.23
C GLY A 47 -2.92 -23.46 -6.16
N ASP A 48 -2.44 -24.56 -5.65
CA ASP A 48 -1.05 -24.96 -5.39
C ASP A 48 -0.22 -25.00 -6.70
N THR A 49 0.10 -23.83 -7.29
CA THR A 49 0.73 -23.72 -8.61
C THR A 49 2.26 -23.54 -8.56
N GLY A 50 2.86 -23.44 -7.37
CA GLY A 50 4.31 -23.40 -7.23
C GLY A 50 4.91 -24.79 -7.13
N ASN A 51 5.51 -25.29 -8.20
CA ASN A 51 6.01 -26.67 -8.26
C ASN A 51 7.49 -26.83 -7.86
N LEU A 52 8.23 -25.73 -7.69
CA LEU A 52 9.63 -25.82 -7.30
C LEU A 52 9.73 -26.02 -5.79
N ARG A 53 9.96 -27.27 -5.38
CA ARG A 53 10.14 -27.64 -3.98
C ARG A 53 11.56 -28.07 -3.70
N LEU A 54 12.20 -27.40 -2.75
CA LEU A 54 13.50 -27.74 -2.21
C LEU A 54 13.33 -28.20 -0.74
N GLY A 55 12.98 -29.45 -0.54
CA GLY A 55 12.58 -29.97 0.77
C GLY A 55 11.27 -29.33 1.25
N LYS A 56 11.32 -28.60 2.36
CA LYS A 56 10.17 -27.86 2.92
C LYS A 56 10.01 -26.45 2.33
N TRP A 57 10.94 -26.02 1.49
CA TRP A 57 10.86 -24.73 0.81
C TRP A 57 10.04 -24.83 -0.47
N ARG A 58 9.20 -23.85 -0.71
CA ARG A 58 8.59 -23.58 -2.00
C ARG A 58 9.24 -22.36 -2.60
N VAL A 59 9.55 -22.41 -3.88
CA VAL A 59 10.16 -21.32 -4.65
C VAL A 59 9.21 -20.95 -5.79
N LEU A 60 8.81 -19.71 -5.86
CA LEU A 60 7.79 -19.18 -6.77
C LEU A 60 8.37 -18.00 -7.55
N PRO A 61 9.16 -18.25 -8.61
CA PRO A 61 9.61 -17.19 -9.49
C PRO A 61 8.48 -16.76 -10.43
N SER A 62 8.38 -15.47 -10.70
CA SER A 62 7.46 -14.93 -11.69
C SER A 62 8.06 -13.76 -12.45
N LEU A 63 7.57 -13.54 -13.67
CA LEU A 63 7.93 -12.42 -14.52
C LEU A 63 6.66 -11.93 -15.20
N ALA A 64 6.36 -10.63 -15.07
CA ALA A 64 5.33 -9.97 -15.85
C ALA A 64 5.97 -8.97 -16.81
N LEU A 65 5.50 -8.97 -18.06
CA LEU A 65 5.79 -7.98 -19.08
C LEU A 65 4.47 -7.28 -19.40
N GLU A 66 4.42 -5.96 -19.33
CA GLU A 66 3.20 -5.22 -19.60
C GLU A 66 3.49 -3.99 -20.46
N GLY A 67 2.70 -3.81 -21.50
CA GLY A 67 2.67 -2.58 -22.29
C GLY A 67 1.42 -1.77 -21.91
N VAL A 68 1.60 -0.53 -21.49
CA VAL A 68 0.54 0.38 -21.06
C VAL A 68 0.51 1.60 -21.97
N TYR A 69 -0.64 1.93 -22.52
CA TYR A 69 -0.92 3.27 -23.03
C TYR A 69 -1.56 4.08 -21.91
N ASP A 70 -0.93 5.17 -21.50
CA ASP A 70 -1.46 6.11 -20.53
C ASP A 70 -1.77 7.45 -21.20
N SER A 71 -3.01 7.90 -21.04
CA SER A 71 -3.49 9.15 -21.62
C SER A 71 -3.04 10.41 -20.85
N ASN A 72 -2.46 10.23 -19.65
CA ASN A 72 -2.13 11.35 -18.74
C ASN A 72 -1.04 10.96 -17.73
N ILE A 73 0.19 10.79 -18.22
CA ILE A 73 1.32 10.32 -17.40
C ILE A 73 1.68 11.25 -16.22
N PHE A 74 1.30 12.52 -16.28
CA PHE A 74 1.56 13.50 -15.20
C PHE A 74 0.37 13.71 -14.27
N LEU A 75 -0.76 13.05 -14.51
CA LEU A 75 -2.00 13.25 -13.77
C LEU A 75 -2.41 14.73 -13.67
N SER A 76 -2.23 15.43 -14.77
CA SER A 76 -2.52 16.86 -14.92
C SER A 76 -3.97 17.07 -15.38
N ASN A 77 -4.58 18.19 -14.99
CA ASN A 77 -5.89 18.61 -15.52
C ASN A 77 -5.82 19.13 -16.97
N GLY A 78 -4.61 19.42 -17.47
CA GLY A 78 -4.38 19.96 -18.81
C GLY A 78 -4.50 21.48 -18.89
N GLU A 79 -4.80 22.15 -17.81
CA GLU A 79 -4.86 23.60 -17.71
C GLU A 79 -3.53 24.12 -17.14
N SER A 80 -3.02 25.23 -17.66
CA SER A 80 -1.88 25.94 -17.07
C SER A 80 -2.34 26.77 -15.87
N VAL A 81 -2.84 26.09 -14.85
CA VAL A 81 -3.25 26.76 -13.61
C VAL A 81 -2.01 27.02 -12.78
N GLN A 82 -1.78 28.26 -12.40
CA GLN A 82 -0.81 28.58 -11.37
C GLN A 82 -1.33 27.95 -10.06
N PRO A 83 -0.53 27.10 -9.39
CA PRO A 83 -0.95 26.54 -8.12
C PRO A 83 -1.21 27.68 -7.12
N LEU A 84 -2.17 27.48 -6.21
CA LEU A 84 -2.45 28.41 -5.11
C LEU A 84 -1.20 28.64 -4.22
N ASP A 85 -0.32 27.67 -4.19
CA ASP A 85 1.00 27.75 -3.57
C ASP A 85 2.06 28.21 -4.61
N PRO A 86 2.67 29.40 -4.48
CA PRO A 86 3.69 29.88 -5.39
C PRO A 86 4.98 29.05 -5.42
N SER A 87 5.21 28.20 -4.41
CA SER A 87 6.36 27.30 -4.35
C SER A 87 6.18 26.05 -5.22
N ARG A 88 4.96 25.75 -5.64
CA ARG A 88 4.66 24.67 -6.55
C ARG A 88 4.93 25.12 -7.99
N ARG A 89 5.63 24.28 -8.74
CA ARG A 89 5.89 24.54 -10.17
C ARG A 89 4.58 24.53 -10.97
N THR A 90 4.59 25.27 -12.08
CA THR A 90 3.54 25.16 -13.11
C THR A 90 3.43 23.71 -13.56
N ARG A 91 2.23 23.15 -13.48
CA ARG A 91 1.99 21.75 -13.84
C ARG A 91 2.22 21.53 -15.32
N ASP A 92 2.79 20.37 -15.63
CA ASP A 92 2.95 19.94 -17.01
C ASP A 92 1.58 19.73 -17.69
N PRO A 93 1.49 19.95 -19.01
CA PRO A 93 0.25 19.71 -19.74
C PRO A 93 -0.11 18.21 -19.68
N LYS A 94 -1.37 17.92 -19.96
CA LYS A 94 -1.83 16.53 -20.11
C LYS A 94 -1.08 15.85 -21.26
N VAL A 95 -0.23 14.89 -20.94
CA VAL A 95 0.62 14.16 -21.88
C VAL A 95 0.31 12.69 -21.85
N SER A 96 0.21 12.08 -23.03
CA SER A 96 0.06 10.62 -23.16
C SER A 96 1.37 9.98 -23.56
N ASP A 97 1.63 8.77 -23.09
CA ASP A 97 2.76 7.96 -23.54
C ASP A 97 2.44 6.46 -23.52
N TYR A 98 3.35 5.67 -24.11
CA TYR A 98 3.40 4.23 -23.97
C TYR A 98 4.50 3.86 -22.99
N ILE A 99 4.15 3.04 -22.01
CA ILE A 99 5.05 2.62 -20.94
C ILE A 99 5.21 1.10 -21.06
N PHE A 100 6.45 0.63 -21.01
CA PHE A 100 6.73 -0.79 -20.97
C PHE A 100 7.26 -1.17 -19.59
N HIS A 101 6.59 -2.12 -18.94
CA HIS A 101 6.94 -2.62 -17.62
C HIS A 101 7.58 -3.99 -17.71
N VAL A 102 8.65 -4.18 -16.92
CA VAL A 102 9.30 -5.47 -16.67
C VAL A 102 9.26 -5.71 -15.18
N ALA A 103 8.45 -6.66 -14.74
CA ALA A 103 8.22 -6.90 -13.32
C ALA A 103 8.60 -8.34 -12.91
N PRO A 104 9.87 -8.62 -12.58
CA PRO A 104 10.30 -9.87 -11.98
C PRO A 104 9.90 -9.95 -10.51
N ALA A 105 9.56 -11.16 -10.05
CA ALA A 105 9.35 -11.42 -8.63
C ALA A 105 9.80 -12.83 -8.23
N LEU A 106 10.17 -12.98 -6.97
CA LEU A 106 10.55 -14.24 -6.36
C LEU A 106 9.91 -14.35 -4.98
N GLU A 107 9.18 -15.42 -4.77
CA GLU A 107 8.68 -15.77 -3.43
C GLU A 107 9.32 -17.06 -2.96
N LEU A 108 9.79 -17.10 -1.70
CA LEU A 108 10.29 -18.29 -1.02
C LEU A 108 9.42 -18.54 0.21
N ALA A 109 8.88 -19.72 0.39
CA ALA A 109 8.05 -20.08 1.54
C ALA A 109 8.54 -21.35 2.20
N TYR A 110 8.70 -21.31 3.52
CA TYR A 110 9.02 -22.47 4.34
C TYR A 110 7.84 -22.82 5.23
N ASP A 111 7.30 -24.00 5.05
CA ASP A 111 6.14 -24.47 5.79
C ASP A 111 6.60 -25.25 7.05
N MET A 112 6.24 -24.74 8.21
CA MET A 112 6.43 -25.40 9.52
C MET A 112 5.19 -26.20 9.95
N GLY A 113 4.26 -26.41 9.03
CA GLY A 113 2.99 -27.10 9.29
C GLY A 113 2.07 -26.31 10.21
N VAL A 114 1.46 -26.98 11.17
CA VAL A 114 0.53 -26.34 12.12
C VAL A 114 1.16 -25.26 13.01
N ARG A 115 2.48 -25.21 13.03
CA ARG A 115 3.22 -24.24 13.84
C ARG A 115 3.43 -22.89 13.15
N GLY A 116 3.12 -22.78 11.86
CA GLY A 116 3.26 -21.54 11.12
C GLY A 116 4.19 -21.64 9.91
N GLY A 117 4.85 -20.55 9.57
CA GLY A 117 5.72 -20.49 8.40
C GLY A 117 6.67 -19.31 8.40
N ILE A 118 7.56 -19.40 7.45
CA ILE A 118 8.46 -18.32 7.08
C ILE A 118 8.28 -18.10 5.60
N LYS A 119 8.28 -16.90 5.15
CA LYS A 119 8.16 -16.57 3.76
C LYS A 119 9.06 -15.41 3.40
N PHE A 120 9.57 -15.26 2.19
CA PHE A 120 10.42 -14.23 1.61
C PHE A 120 9.82 -13.75 0.31
N GLY A 121 9.73 -12.48 0.08
CA GLY A 121 9.33 -11.92 -1.19
C GLY A 121 10.30 -10.86 -1.68
N TYR A 122 10.61 -10.92 -2.94
CA TYR A 122 11.23 -9.83 -3.67
C TYR A 122 10.43 -9.59 -4.94
N GLN A 123 10.19 -8.33 -5.25
CA GLN A 123 9.59 -7.90 -6.49
C GLN A 123 10.22 -6.60 -6.96
N ALA A 124 10.37 -6.48 -8.27
CA ALA A 124 10.76 -5.24 -8.90
C ALA A 124 9.75 -4.86 -9.98
N ASP A 125 9.70 -3.58 -10.33
CA ASP A 125 8.97 -3.05 -11.47
C ASP A 125 9.85 -1.98 -12.13
N PHE A 126 10.19 -2.19 -13.38
CA PHE A 126 10.98 -1.27 -14.19
C PHE A 126 10.06 -0.72 -15.28
N ALA A 127 9.84 0.59 -15.29
CA ALA A 127 8.96 1.27 -16.24
C ALA A 127 9.78 2.10 -17.21
N PHE A 128 9.60 1.87 -18.51
CA PHE A 128 10.30 2.53 -19.60
C PHE A 128 9.30 3.29 -20.46
N TYR A 129 9.44 4.60 -20.52
CA TYR A 129 8.60 5.49 -21.30
C TYR A 129 9.11 5.64 -22.73
N ARG A 130 8.23 5.53 -23.71
CA ARG A 130 8.64 5.57 -25.11
C ARG A 130 9.13 6.94 -25.56
N ARG A 131 8.48 8.03 -25.12
CA ARG A 131 8.75 9.40 -25.53
C ARG A 131 9.41 10.22 -24.44
N ARG A 132 9.11 9.91 -23.21
CA ARG A 132 9.57 10.62 -22.02
C ARG A 132 10.46 9.69 -21.18
N SER A 133 11.60 9.31 -21.77
CA SER A 133 12.60 8.48 -21.08
C SER A 133 13.23 9.18 -19.85
N ASP A 134 13.04 10.50 -19.74
CA ASP A 134 13.33 11.28 -18.53
C ASP A 134 12.39 10.92 -17.36
N GLN A 135 11.30 10.22 -17.63
CA GLN A 135 10.32 9.74 -16.66
C GLN A 135 10.44 8.23 -16.40
N ASP A 136 11.47 7.57 -16.92
CA ASP A 136 11.71 6.16 -16.59
C ASP A 136 11.92 6.02 -15.07
N TRP A 137 11.32 5.00 -14.48
CA TRP A 137 11.39 4.78 -13.04
C TRP A 137 11.50 3.30 -12.69
N GLN A 138 11.89 3.03 -11.47
CA GLN A 138 11.97 1.70 -10.90
C GLN A 138 11.35 1.66 -9.51
N ARG A 139 10.85 0.49 -9.16
CA ARG A 139 10.44 0.17 -7.80
C ARG A 139 10.96 -1.21 -7.45
N GLN A 140 11.55 -1.35 -6.28
CA GLN A 140 12.00 -2.61 -5.75
C GLN A 140 11.41 -2.79 -4.36
N SER A 141 10.88 -3.98 -4.06
CA SER A 141 10.31 -4.27 -2.75
C SER A 141 10.78 -5.61 -2.25
N GLY A 142 11.26 -5.62 -1.02
CA GLY A 142 11.54 -6.80 -0.24
C GLY A 142 10.50 -6.99 0.84
N SER A 143 10.13 -8.22 1.14
CA SER A 143 9.20 -8.49 2.22
C SER A 143 9.63 -9.68 3.06
N PHE A 144 9.36 -9.63 4.35
CA PHE A 144 9.60 -10.65 5.35
C PHE A 144 8.37 -10.89 6.21
N GLY A 145 8.05 -12.14 6.51
CA GLY A 145 7.07 -12.47 7.51
C GLY A 145 7.39 -13.80 8.16
N PHE A 146 7.12 -13.87 9.40
CA PHE A 146 7.28 -15.01 10.26
C PHE A 146 6.04 -15.16 11.11
N ASP A 147 5.37 -16.30 11.04
CA ASP A 147 4.35 -16.66 12.00
C ASP A 147 4.74 -17.94 12.73
N TYR A 148 4.59 -17.93 14.05
CA TYR A 148 4.87 -19.09 14.87
C TYR A 148 3.84 -19.27 15.98
N ARG A 149 3.38 -20.51 16.13
CA ARG A 149 2.38 -20.92 17.11
C ARG A 149 2.93 -22.08 17.92
N ALA A 150 3.38 -21.81 19.14
CA ALA A 150 3.89 -22.84 20.02
C ALA A 150 2.76 -23.72 20.60
N PRO A 151 3.01 -25.02 20.86
CA PRO A 151 2.04 -25.88 21.52
C PRO A 151 1.58 -25.36 22.90
N GLY A 152 2.46 -24.61 23.60
CA GLY A 152 2.17 -23.99 24.90
C GLY A 152 1.32 -22.72 24.85
N GLY A 153 0.92 -22.25 23.67
CA GLY A 153 0.07 -21.07 23.52
C GLY A 153 0.80 -19.78 23.10
N LEU A 154 2.14 -19.74 23.05
CA LEU A 154 2.89 -18.59 22.54
C LEU A 154 2.59 -18.38 21.05
N LEU A 155 2.35 -17.12 20.69
CA LEU A 155 2.10 -16.66 19.34
C LEU A 155 3.15 -15.60 19.02
N LEU A 156 3.82 -15.74 17.89
CA LEU A 156 4.77 -14.73 17.37
C LEU A 156 4.38 -14.41 15.93
N LEU A 157 4.33 -13.14 15.60
CA LEU A 157 4.14 -12.64 14.25
C LEU A 157 5.14 -11.52 14.00
N ILE A 158 5.82 -11.58 12.87
CA ILE A 158 6.68 -10.50 12.37
C ILE A 158 6.35 -10.32 10.89
N ASP A 159 6.19 -9.08 10.49
CA ASP A 159 5.91 -8.66 9.12
C ASP A 159 6.79 -7.47 8.80
N GLU A 160 7.55 -7.52 7.74
CA GLU A 160 8.42 -6.42 7.31
C GLU A 160 8.27 -6.23 5.81
N GLN A 161 8.18 -4.99 5.40
CA GLN A 161 8.20 -4.59 4.01
C GLN A 161 9.15 -3.42 3.81
N PHE A 162 10.15 -3.63 2.97
CA PHE A 162 11.04 -2.58 2.48
C PHE A 162 10.68 -2.26 1.03
N THR A 163 10.62 -0.98 0.68
CA THR A 163 10.40 -0.53 -0.69
C THR A 163 11.35 0.61 -0.99
N ASP A 164 12.06 0.49 -2.10
CA ASP A 164 12.87 1.52 -2.73
C ASP A 164 12.24 1.86 -4.07
N ALA A 165 11.86 3.12 -4.28
CA ALA A 165 11.08 3.53 -5.43
C ALA A 165 11.36 4.97 -5.83
N ASP A 166 11.48 5.20 -7.12
CA ASP A 166 11.49 6.50 -7.78
C ASP A 166 10.23 6.74 -8.62
N ASP A 167 9.19 5.94 -8.37
CA ASP A 167 7.91 6.05 -9.06
C ASP A 167 7.20 7.40 -8.77
N PRO A 168 6.52 7.98 -9.78
CA PRO A 168 5.90 9.30 -9.65
C PRO A 168 4.66 9.32 -8.74
N TYR A 169 4.20 8.17 -8.27
CA TYR A 169 2.89 8.02 -7.63
C TYR A 169 2.95 7.75 -6.12
N GLY A 170 4.10 7.93 -5.52
CA GLY A 170 4.27 7.57 -4.12
C GLY A 170 3.78 8.59 -3.10
N ASN A 171 3.53 9.83 -3.53
CA ASN A 171 3.21 10.93 -2.64
C ASN A 171 2.25 11.92 -3.32
N ASP A 172 1.34 12.53 -2.55
CA ASP A 172 0.39 13.53 -3.04
C ASP A 172 1.07 14.78 -3.63
N VAL A 173 2.26 15.10 -3.15
CA VAL A 173 3.06 16.25 -3.62
C VAL A 173 3.67 16.01 -5.01
N GLN A 174 3.81 14.74 -5.43
CA GLN A 174 4.44 14.40 -6.72
C GLN A 174 3.48 14.48 -7.92
N TYR A 175 2.18 14.54 -7.66
CA TYR A 175 1.20 14.65 -8.74
C TYR A 175 1.36 15.96 -9.50
N GLY A 176 1.48 15.85 -10.83
CA GLY A 176 1.58 17.00 -11.73
C GLY A 176 2.93 17.72 -11.74
N LEU A 177 3.93 17.26 -11.02
CA LEU A 177 5.26 17.88 -10.99
C LEU A 177 6.14 17.47 -12.18
N GLY A 178 5.86 16.34 -12.87
CA GLY A 178 6.67 15.83 -13.97
C GLY A 178 8.09 15.41 -13.57
N GLU A 179 8.33 15.17 -12.29
CA GLU A 179 9.61 14.73 -11.74
C GLU A 179 9.43 13.44 -10.96
N THR A 180 10.34 12.49 -11.15
CA THR A 180 10.47 11.31 -10.30
C THR A 180 11.32 11.63 -9.08
N ARG A 181 11.01 11.03 -7.93
CA ARG A 181 11.75 11.23 -6.68
C ARG A 181 12.03 9.88 -6.05
N SER A 182 13.31 9.61 -5.85
CA SER A 182 13.74 8.41 -5.15
C SER A 182 13.42 8.52 -3.67
N ARG A 183 12.78 7.48 -3.15
CA ARG A 183 12.51 7.32 -1.72
C ARG A 183 12.56 5.86 -1.33
N TRP A 184 12.92 5.59 -0.11
CA TRP A 184 12.70 4.29 0.46
C TRP A 184 11.73 4.34 1.66
N THR A 185 11.03 3.26 1.85
CA THR A 185 10.15 3.06 3.00
C THR A 185 10.41 1.71 3.62
N ASN A 186 10.36 1.63 4.94
CA ASN A 186 10.43 0.39 5.68
C ASN A 186 9.27 0.33 6.67
N ASP A 187 8.51 -0.75 6.64
CA ASP A 187 7.41 -1.03 7.55
C ASP A 187 7.67 -2.36 8.25
N LEU A 188 8.02 -2.30 9.53
CA LEU A 188 8.17 -3.46 10.41
C LEU A 188 7.01 -3.52 11.39
N LYS A 189 6.30 -4.64 11.42
CA LYS A 189 5.22 -4.89 12.37
C LYS A 189 5.46 -6.23 13.06
N GLY A 190 5.20 -6.27 14.35
CA GLY A 190 5.32 -7.49 15.10
C GLY A 190 4.26 -7.63 16.17
N SER A 191 3.98 -8.86 16.54
CA SER A 191 3.17 -9.14 17.70
C SER A 191 3.68 -10.36 18.46
N VAL A 192 3.60 -10.26 19.77
CA VAL A 192 3.83 -11.36 20.71
C VAL A 192 2.55 -11.58 21.47
N GLY A 193 2.10 -12.82 21.58
CA GLY A 193 0.87 -13.09 22.27
C GLY A 193 0.84 -14.44 22.96
N TRP A 194 -0.21 -14.63 23.74
CA TRP A 194 -0.45 -15.88 24.41
C TRP A 194 -1.89 -16.31 24.25
N ARG A 195 -2.10 -17.54 23.82
CA ARG A 195 -3.40 -18.16 23.71
C ARG A 195 -3.69 -18.96 24.98
N PHE A 196 -4.69 -18.51 25.73
CA PHE A 196 -5.20 -19.14 26.92
C PHE A 196 -6.27 -20.22 26.61
N PRO A 197 -6.60 -21.09 27.59
CA PRO A 197 -7.78 -21.94 27.48
C PRO A 197 -9.06 -21.14 27.18
N LYS A 198 -10.05 -21.77 26.59
CA LYS A 198 -11.33 -21.17 26.18
C LYS A 198 -11.16 -20.11 25.07
N ASP A 199 -10.09 -20.22 24.24
CA ASP A 199 -9.86 -19.41 23.06
C ASP A 199 -9.83 -17.89 23.36
N LEU A 200 -9.18 -17.50 24.43
CA LEU A 200 -8.78 -16.13 24.71
C LEU A 200 -7.34 -15.93 24.28
N LYS A 201 -7.02 -14.80 23.62
CA LYS A 201 -5.65 -14.41 23.31
C LYS A 201 -5.38 -13.02 23.88
N LEU A 202 -4.20 -12.83 24.43
CA LEU A 202 -3.63 -11.53 24.75
C LEU A 202 -2.47 -11.28 23.77
N LEU A 203 -2.39 -10.09 23.25
CA LEU A 203 -1.41 -9.70 22.22
C LEU A 203 -0.74 -8.40 22.65
N ALA A 204 0.57 -8.30 22.45
CA ALA A 204 1.29 -7.06 22.45
C ALA A 204 1.78 -6.82 21.02
N HIS A 205 1.54 -5.62 20.50
CA HIS A 205 1.90 -5.19 19.15
C HIS A 205 3.02 -4.17 19.20
N PHE A 206 3.90 -4.19 18.23
CA PHE A 206 4.86 -3.14 17.97
C PHE A 206 4.94 -2.87 16.47
N GLY A 207 5.26 -1.64 16.11
CA GLY A 207 5.46 -1.19 14.76
C GLY A 207 6.62 -0.21 14.68
N HIS A 208 7.33 -0.24 13.57
CA HIS A 208 8.31 0.77 13.19
C HIS A 208 8.18 1.01 11.70
N SER A 209 7.80 2.22 11.33
CA SER A 209 7.69 2.63 9.93
C SER A 209 8.59 3.83 9.69
N LYS A 210 9.34 3.81 8.59
CA LYS A 210 10.20 4.92 8.19
C LYS A 210 10.04 5.21 6.70
N SER A 211 10.03 6.50 6.34
CA SER A 211 10.06 6.98 4.97
C SER A 211 11.14 8.04 4.82
N GLU A 212 11.98 7.90 3.81
CA GLU A 212 13.11 8.80 3.57
C GLU A 212 13.31 9.02 2.08
N TYR A 213 13.46 10.27 1.69
CA TYR A 213 13.78 10.69 0.33
C TYR A 213 15.29 10.78 0.15
N GLU A 214 15.81 10.25 -0.97
CA GLU A 214 17.26 10.18 -1.23
C GLU A 214 17.86 11.51 -1.70
N VAL A 215 17.04 12.45 -2.17
CA VAL A 215 17.48 13.74 -2.67
C VAL A 215 17.05 14.84 -1.73
N GLU A 216 18.00 15.41 -1.01
CA GLU A 216 17.80 16.58 -0.17
C GLU A 216 17.49 17.80 -1.03
N ARG A 217 16.22 18.06 -1.26
CA ARG A 217 15.73 19.35 -1.76
C ARG A 217 14.95 20.00 -0.61
N ASP A 218 14.90 21.33 -0.60
CA ASP A 218 14.12 22.08 0.41
C ASP A 218 12.65 21.64 0.48
N LEU A 219 12.10 21.10 -0.62
CA LEU A 219 10.73 20.59 -0.69
C LEU A 219 10.58 19.17 -0.14
N ASP A 220 11.65 18.41 0.01
CA ASP A 220 11.66 17.03 0.52
C ASP A 220 11.94 17.02 2.03
N ALA A 221 12.55 18.08 2.53
CA ALA A 221 12.69 18.32 3.96
C ALA A 221 11.32 18.44 4.61
N GLY A 222 11.12 17.77 5.73
CA GLY A 222 9.83 17.66 6.38
C GLY A 222 8.92 16.55 5.81
N GLN A 223 9.43 15.72 4.88
CA GLN A 223 8.76 14.51 4.41
C GLN A 223 9.44 13.22 4.90
N ASN A 224 10.64 13.34 5.49
CA ASN A 224 11.34 12.23 6.10
C ASN A 224 10.82 12.03 7.52
N TRP A 225 10.22 10.88 7.77
CA TRP A 225 9.59 10.61 9.06
C TRP A 225 9.83 9.19 9.54
N THR A 226 9.81 9.04 10.85
CA THR A 226 9.84 7.77 11.57
C THR A 226 8.62 7.68 12.47
N LEU A 227 7.90 6.54 12.41
CA LEU A 227 6.76 6.23 13.27
C LEU A 227 7.06 4.98 14.09
N ILE A 228 6.97 5.10 15.41
CA ILE A 228 7.05 3.97 16.34
C ILE A 228 5.68 3.73 16.94
N GLU A 229 5.20 2.51 16.90
CA GLU A 229 3.91 2.13 17.47
C GLU A 229 4.05 1.02 18.51
N ALA A 230 3.26 1.10 19.56
CA ALA A 230 3.10 0.03 20.55
C ALA A 230 1.62 -0.16 20.90
N GLY A 231 1.20 -1.39 21.15
CA GLY A 231 -0.20 -1.65 21.43
C GLY A 231 -0.44 -2.93 22.22
N LEU A 232 -1.64 -3.04 22.75
CA LEU A 232 -2.13 -4.22 23.46
C LEU A 232 -3.50 -4.62 22.88
N GLY A 233 -3.69 -5.92 22.71
CA GLY A 233 -4.91 -6.47 22.14
C GLY A 233 -5.42 -7.67 22.91
N VAL A 234 -6.73 -7.82 22.90
CA VAL A 234 -7.43 -9.00 23.41
C VAL A 234 -8.29 -9.55 22.29
N GLU A 235 -8.15 -10.84 22.01
CA GLU A 235 -9.02 -11.55 21.07
C GLU A 235 -9.76 -12.67 21.78
N LYS A 236 -11.07 -12.78 21.55
CA LYS A 236 -11.92 -13.84 22.09
C LYS A 236 -12.68 -14.52 20.97
N LYS A 237 -12.59 -15.83 20.93
CA LYS A 237 -13.42 -16.63 20.04
C LYS A 237 -14.86 -16.65 20.54
N VAL A 238 -15.79 -16.17 19.74
CA VAL A 238 -17.22 -16.07 20.07
C VAL A 238 -18.04 -17.12 19.33
N MET A 239 -17.57 -17.63 18.19
CA MET A 239 -18.16 -18.74 17.42
C MET A 239 -17.05 -19.62 16.86
N SER A 240 -17.39 -20.75 16.26
CA SER A 240 -16.40 -21.75 15.78
C SER A 240 -15.30 -21.19 14.91
N ARG A 241 -15.58 -20.11 14.14
CA ARG A 241 -14.65 -19.46 13.21
C ARG A 241 -14.69 -17.94 13.29
N THR A 242 -15.25 -17.38 14.39
CA THR A 242 -15.38 -15.94 14.58
C THR A 242 -14.69 -15.52 15.86
N TRP A 243 -13.88 -14.50 15.75
CA TRP A 243 -13.18 -13.85 16.84
C TRP A 243 -13.65 -12.41 16.97
N THR A 244 -13.93 -11.94 18.16
CA THR A 244 -14.01 -10.51 18.48
C THR A 244 -12.70 -10.05 19.05
N PHE A 245 -12.39 -8.79 18.89
CA PHE A 245 -11.17 -8.19 19.44
C PHE A 245 -11.42 -6.79 19.98
N LEU A 246 -10.56 -6.39 20.89
CA LEU A 246 -10.37 -5.03 21.36
C LEU A 246 -8.88 -4.77 21.38
N GLU A 247 -8.46 -3.68 20.77
CA GLU A 247 -7.05 -3.31 20.62
C GLU A 247 -6.85 -1.82 20.91
N PHE A 248 -5.82 -1.52 21.66
CA PHE A 248 -5.34 -0.16 21.88
C PHE A 248 -3.93 -0.05 21.30
N ARG A 249 -3.68 1.02 20.54
CA ARG A 249 -2.37 1.36 19.98
C ARG A 249 -2.03 2.80 20.28
N ASN A 250 -0.75 3.06 20.55
CA ASN A 250 -0.19 4.38 20.62
C ASN A 250 1.01 4.47 19.68
N GLY A 251 1.11 5.55 18.93
CA GLY A 251 2.17 5.79 17.95
C GLY A 251 2.77 7.18 18.15
N TRP A 252 4.07 7.28 17.92
CA TRP A 252 4.86 8.52 17.96
C TRP A 252 5.50 8.70 16.60
N GLN A 253 5.19 9.80 15.94
CA GLN A 253 5.76 10.16 14.64
C GLN A 253 6.69 11.36 14.80
N GLU A 254 7.94 11.17 14.39
CA GLU A 254 8.98 12.17 14.38
C GLU A 254 9.44 12.43 12.95
N TYR A 255 9.90 13.65 12.67
CA TYR A 255 10.48 14.03 11.40
C TYR A 255 11.97 14.17 11.51
N ASP A 256 12.73 13.38 10.74
CA ASP A 256 14.19 13.22 10.87
C ASP A 256 15.00 14.35 10.22
N ASP A 257 14.42 15.02 9.20
CA ASP A 257 15.08 16.09 8.45
C ASP A 257 14.14 17.29 8.29
N HIS A 258 14.64 18.45 8.62
CA HIS A 258 13.88 19.68 8.74
C HIS A 258 14.18 20.67 7.61
N GLY A 259 15.19 20.42 6.76
CA GLY A 259 15.62 21.37 5.71
C GLY A 259 15.95 22.77 6.22
N LEU A 260 15.91 23.73 5.30
CA LEU A 260 16.21 25.12 5.64
C LEU A 260 15.03 25.88 6.26
N SER A 261 13.81 25.39 6.09
CA SER A 261 12.58 26.12 6.43
C SER A 261 11.82 25.54 7.63
N VAL A 262 12.07 24.30 8.01
CA VAL A 262 11.39 23.61 9.10
C VAL A 262 12.40 23.34 10.20
N THR A 263 12.04 23.59 11.45
CA THR A 263 12.86 23.31 12.63
C THR A 263 12.15 22.28 13.52
N PRO A 264 12.84 21.66 14.50
CA PRO A 264 12.19 20.75 15.44
C PRO A 264 11.01 21.37 16.21
N GLU A 265 10.99 22.69 16.33
CA GLU A 265 9.91 23.44 16.99
C GLU A 265 8.72 23.77 16.06
N THR A 266 8.85 23.43 14.78
CA THR A 266 7.83 23.74 13.75
C THR A 266 7.52 22.57 12.84
N ASP A 267 8.04 21.37 13.13
CA ASP A 267 7.70 20.16 12.39
C ASP A 267 6.31 19.62 12.77
N ALA A 268 5.80 18.66 12.00
CA ALA A 268 4.52 18.01 12.21
C ALA A 268 4.61 16.76 13.12
N GLY A 269 5.65 16.71 14.00
CA GLY A 269 5.77 15.67 15.03
C GLY A 269 4.47 15.49 15.80
N ASN A 270 4.06 14.24 16.02
CA ASN A 270 2.76 13.99 16.63
C ASN A 270 2.70 12.65 17.36
N GLN A 271 1.79 12.58 18.31
CA GLN A 271 1.37 11.36 18.96
C GLN A 271 -0.05 11.00 18.55
N ARG A 272 -0.28 9.71 18.24
CA ARG A 272 -1.61 9.20 17.93
C ARG A 272 -1.98 8.03 18.82
N ALA A 273 -3.10 8.16 19.51
CA ALA A 273 -3.70 7.08 20.30
C ALA A 273 -4.94 6.56 19.60
N ARG A 274 -5.09 5.24 19.52
CA ARG A 274 -6.19 4.60 18.82
C ARG A 274 -6.75 3.41 19.60
N ILE A 275 -8.07 3.29 19.62
CA ILE A 275 -8.78 2.13 20.16
C ILE A 275 -9.66 1.55 19.06
N ASP A 276 -9.54 0.25 18.83
CA ASP A 276 -10.31 -0.50 17.83
C ASP A 276 -11.01 -1.68 18.44
N THR A 277 -12.22 -1.96 17.98
CA THR A 277 -12.94 -3.21 18.27
C THR A 277 -13.52 -3.77 16.98
N GLY A 278 -13.76 -5.07 16.94
CA GLY A 278 -14.29 -5.65 15.71
C GLY A 278 -14.46 -7.18 15.77
N LEU A 279 -14.71 -7.70 14.58
CA LEU A 279 -14.91 -9.11 14.31
C LEU A 279 -13.96 -9.57 13.20
N LYS A 280 -13.37 -10.74 13.41
CA LYS A 280 -12.59 -11.47 12.38
C LYS A 280 -13.22 -12.84 12.20
N TRP A 281 -13.42 -13.29 10.96
CA TRP A 281 -13.95 -14.61 10.67
C TRP A 281 -13.21 -15.29 9.53
N GLU A 282 -12.95 -16.57 9.71
CA GLU A 282 -12.24 -17.42 8.78
C GLU A 282 -13.19 -18.43 8.13
N GLY A 283 -13.62 -18.17 6.89
CA GLY A 283 -14.34 -19.14 6.09
C GLY A 283 -15.65 -19.63 6.71
N ILE A 284 -16.55 -18.75 7.14
CA ILE A 284 -17.91 -19.11 7.51
C ILE A 284 -18.68 -19.39 6.21
N GLY A 285 -18.75 -20.66 5.81
CA GLY A 285 -19.31 -21.04 4.53
C GLY A 285 -18.49 -20.46 3.37
N ARG A 286 -19.04 -19.44 2.70
CA ARG A 286 -18.44 -18.76 1.55
C ARG A 286 -17.90 -17.38 1.89
N LEU A 287 -17.96 -16.95 3.14
CA LEU A 287 -17.61 -15.61 3.58
C LEU A 287 -16.36 -15.65 4.46
N SER A 288 -15.40 -14.77 4.22
CA SER A 288 -14.23 -14.56 5.07
C SER A 288 -13.95 -13.06 5.19
N GLY A 289 -13.38 -12.61 6.29
CA GLY A 289 -13.03 -11.22 6.43
C GLY A 289 -12.89 -10.71 7.84
N ALA A 290 -12.77 -9.38 7.94
CA ALA A 290 -12.73 -8.64 9.19
C ALA A 290 -13.50 -7.33 9.04
N VAL A 291 -14.04 -6.86 10.13
CA VAL A 291 -14.64 -5.53 10.28
C VAL A 291 -14.14 -4.95 11.59
N SER A 292 -13.64 -3.74 11.56
CA SER A 292 -13.28 -2.98 12.76
C SER A 292 -13.92 -1.60 12.75
N PHE A 293 -14.13 -1.10 13.95
CA PHE A 293 -14.53 0.27 14.22
C PHE A 293 -13.78 0.76 15.45
N GLY A 294 -13.35 2.03 15.40
CA GLY A 294 -12.54 2.60 16.46
C GLY A 294 -12.61 4.11 16.51
N TYR A 295 -11.80 4.66 17.37
CA TYR A 295 -11.60 6.09 17.51
C TYR A 295 -10.11 6.37 17.63
N GLN A 296 -9.64 7.40 16.95
CA GLN A 296 -8.25 7.86 16.95
C GLN A 296 -8.19 9.30 17.44
N TRP A 297 -7.20 9.59 18.28
CA TRP A 297 -6.80 10.92 18.70
C TRP A 297 -5.44 11.20 18.10
N LEU A 298 -5.26 12.38 17.55
CA LEU A 298 -4.01 12.90 17.04
C LEU A 298 -3.67 14.18 17.83
N GLN A 299 -2.48 14.22 18.40
CA GLN A 299 -1.95 15.37 19.14
C GLN A 299 -0.61 15.76 18.55
N TYR A 300 -0.45 17.03 18.20
CA TYR A 300 0.80 17.56 17.69
C TYR A 300 1.74 17.94 18.83
N ASP A 301 3.05 17.75 18.64
CA ASP A 301 4.07 18.10 19.61
C ASP A 301 4.34 19.62 19.60
N ASN A 302 4.10 20.28 18.45
CA ASN A 302 4.32 21.70 18.23
C ASN A 302 3.00 22.45 18.06
N ASP A 303 2.99 23.73 18.43
CA ASP A 303 1.80 24.60 18.35
C ASP A 303 1.56 25.13 16.91
N ARG A 304 2.62 25.29 16.11
CA ARG A 304 2.57 25.94 14.79
C ARG A 304 3.61 25.35 13.84
N ASP A 305 3.29 25.42 12.56
CA ASP A 305 4.23 25.10 11.49
C ASP A 305 5.23 26.24 11.22
N ALA A 306 6.16 26.03 10.29
CA ALA A 306 7.19 26.99 9.87
C ALA A 306 6.62 28.28 9.26
N GLN A 307 5.37 28.27 8.81
CA GLN A 307 4.64 29.41 8.28
C GLN A 307 3.83 30.13 9.36
N GLY A 308 3.85 29.63 10.60
CA GLY A 308 3.10 30.17 11.73
C GLY A 308 1.61 29.75 11.74
N ILE A 309 1.23 28.77 10.90
CA ILE A 309 -0.13 28.21 10.90
C ILE A 309 -0.25 27.25 12.11
N PRO A 310 -1.30 27.42 12.94
CA PRO A 310 -1.45 26.57 14.10
C PRO A 310 -1.76 25.13 13.74
N TYR A 311 -1.08 24.18 14.39
CA TYR A 311 -1.51 22.80 14.43
C TYR A 311 -2.77 22.66 15.28
N SER A 312 -3.67 21.77 14.91
CA SER A 312 -4.87 21.49 15.68
C SER A 312 -4.95 20.02 16.02
N ASP A 313 -4.99 19.72 17.29
CA ASP A 313 -5.30 18.39 17.77
C ASP A 313 -6.67 17.97 17.26
N THR A 314 -6.77 16.72 16.84
CA THR A 314 -7.99 16.19 16.24
C THR A 314 -8.38 14.86 16.86
N GLY A 315 -9.63 14.46 16.63
CA GLY A 315 -10.09 13.14 17.02
C GLY A 315 -11.25 12.73 16.11
N THR A 316 -11.10 11.57 15.50
CA THR A 316 -12.09 11.07 14.55
C THR A 316 -12.38 9.59 14.74
N TRP A 317 -13.53 9.15 14.28
CA TRP A 317 -13.80 7.73 14.16
C TRP A 317 -13.00 7.14 13.02
N VAL A 318 -12.50 5.93 13.23
CA VAL A 318 -11.74 5.14 12.27
C VAL A 318 -12.40 3.79 12.07
N GLY A 319 -12.15 3.17 10.95
CA GLY A 319 -12.72 1.85 10.70
C GLY A 319 -12.10 1.18 9.49
N GLU A 320 -12.12 -0.13 9.51
CA GLU A 320 -11.63 -0.96 8.42
C GLU A 320 -12.55 -2.15 8.20
N THR A 321 -12.82 -2.45 6.95
CA THR A 321 -13.59 -3.62 6.54
C THR A 321 -12.90 -4.28 5.36
N SER A 322 -12.69 -5.59 5.46
CA SER A 322 -12.21 -6.41 4.34
C SER A 322 -13.02 -7.71 4.33
N VAL A 323 -13.84 -7.89 3.31
CA VAL A 323 -14.75 -9.03 3.18
C VAL A 323 -14.61 -9.67 1.83
N GLY A 324 -14.33 -10.97 1.82
CA GLY A 324 -14.34 -11.82 0.63
C GLY A 324 -15.54 -12.76 0.63
N TRP A 325 -16.30 -12.77 -0.46
CA TRP A 325 -17.45 -13.64 -0.65
C TRP A 325 -17.30 -14.50 -1.91
N LYS A 326 -17.13 -15.82 -1.68
CA LYS A 326 -17.21 -16.82 -2.75
C LYS A 326 -18.66 -17.05 -3.14
N ALA A 327 -19.24 -16.16 -3.95
CA ALA A 327 -20.64 -16.22 -4.36
C ALA A 327 -20.97 -17.55 -5.07
N THR A 328 -20.04 -18.02 -5.91
CA THR A 328 -20.06 -19.36 -6.52
C THR A 328 -18.67 -20.01 -6.42
N ALA A 329 -18.51 -21.24 -6.93
CA ALA A 329 -17.19 -21.87 -7.05
C ALA A 329 -16.25 -21.09 -7.99
N ARG A 330 -16.80 -20.24 -8.86
CA ARG A 330 -16.09 -19.51 -9.93
C ARG A 330 -16.17 -17.99 -9.79
N THR A 331 -16.90 -17.49 -8.78
CA THR A 331 -17.14 -16.05 -8.58
C THR A 331 -16.68 -15.66 -7.20
N LEU A 332 -15.74 -14.74 -7.15
CA LEU A 332 -15.29 -14.11 -5.92
C LEU A 332 -15.62 -12.61 -5.97
N LEU A 333 -16.29 -12.13 -4.93
CA LEU A 333 -16.53 -10.73 -4.67
C LEU A 333 -15.69 -10.30 -3.48
N GLY A 334 -15.00 -9.19 -3.61
CA GLY A 334 -14.30 -8.51 -2.52
C GLY A 334 -14.95 -7.18 -2.23
N PHE A 335 -15.06 -6.85 -0.95
CA PHE A 335 -15.49 -5.55 -0.48
C PHE A 335 -14.48 -5.04 0.54
N ASN A 336 -14.07 -3.80 0.39
CA ASN A 336 -13.19 -3.11 1.33
C ASN A 336 -13.74 -1.72 1.66
N PHE A 337 -13.50 -1.31 2.88
CA PHE A 337 -13.74 0.04 3.38
C PHE A 337 -12.61 0.39 4.34
N SER A 338 -12.15 1.63 4.31
CA SER A 338 -11.22 2.16 5.31
C SER A 338 -11.51 3.64 5.57
N ARG A 339 -11.37 4.04 6.82
CA ARG A 339 -11.33 5.43 7.24
C ARG A 339 -10.23 5.62 8.26
N ASN A 340 -9.28 6.49 7.94
CA ASN A 340 -8.11 6.80 8.76
C ASN A 340 -7.86 8.30 8.71
N GLU A 341 -7.17 8.80 9.72
CA GLU A 341 -6.63 10.14 9.78
C GLU A 341 -5.11 10.07 9.85
N SER A 342 -4.45 10.91 9.10
CA SER A 342 -2.99 11.02 9.06
C SER A 342 -2.58 12.45 8.76
N PRO A 343 -1.37 12.88 9.15
CA PRO A 343 -0.79 14.10 8.62
C PRO A 343 -0.75 14.04 7.09
N SER A 344 -1.00 15.16 6.43
CA SER A 344 -0.83 15.24 4.99
C SER A 344 0.66 15.17 4.63
N SER A 345 0.97 14.70 3.43
CA SER A 345 2.35 14.63 2.94
C SER A 345 2.90 15.97 2.46
N GLY A 346 2.15 17.07 2.62
CA GLY A 346 2.59 18.42 2.29
C GLY A 346 3.40 19.04 3.43
N ALA A 347 4.34 19.94 3.11
CA ALA A 347 4.99 20.78 4.09
C ALA A 347 3.95 21.76 4.67
N GLY A 348 3.34 21.42 5.80
CA GLY A 348 2.37 22.28 6.46
C GLY A 348 1.52 21.56 7.50
N ALA A 349 0.89 22.33 8.35
CA ALA A 349 0.02 21.90 9.45
C ALA A 349 -1.34 21.35 8.97
N ASP A 350 -1.34 20.40 8.04
CA ASP A 350 -2.58 19.87 7.48
C ASP A 350 -2.75 18.39 7.83
N THR A 351 -3.83 18.06 8.52
CA THR A 351 -4.29 16.68 8.68
C THR A 351 -5.26 16.33 7.57
N MET A 352 -5.25 15.07 7.20
CA MET A 352 -6.12 14.53 6.18
C MET A 352 -6.89 13.32 6.72
N GLU A 353 -8.20 13.42 6.72
CA GLU A 353 -9.08 12.27 6.88
C GLU A 353 -9.30 11.59 5.52
N THR A 354 -8.89 10.35 5.40
CA THR A 354 -9.12 9.57 4.19
C THR A 354 -10.19 8.51 4.44
N THR A 355 -11.26 8.56 3.66
CA THR A 355 -12.30 7.52 3.63
C THR A 355 -12.29 6.87 2.26
N SER A 356 -12.19 5.55 2.20
CA SER A 356 -12.23 4.82 0.94
C SER A 356 -13.17 3.61 1.00
N ALA A 357 -13.80 3.30 -0.12
CA ALA A 357 -14.62 2.11 -0.29
C ALA A 357 -14.37 1.50 -1.66
N GLY A 358 -14.34 0.17 -1.73
CA GLY A 358 -14.09 -0.52 -2.98
C GLY A 358 -14.79 -1.86 -3.07
N VAL A 359 -15.06 -2.24 -4.32
CA VAL A 359 -15.63 -3.53 -4.70
C VAL A 359 -14.78 -4.15 -5.79
N THR A 360 -14.51 -5.45 -5.68
CA THR A 360 -13.81 -6.22 -6.70
C THR A 360 -14.63 -7.46 -7.06
N LEU A 361 -14.61 -7.81 -8.33
CA LEU A 361 -15.19 -9.04 -8.88
C LEU A 361 -14.09 -9.82 -9.58
N SER A 362 -13.95 -11.11 -9.26
CA SER A 362 -13.16 -12.05 -10.05
C SER A 362 -14.06 -13.20 -10.46
N GLN A 363 -14.10 -13.49 -11.77
CA GLN A 363 -14.95 -14.49 -12.38
C GLN A 363 -14.14 -15.43 -13.26
N GLU A 364 -14.11 -16.71 -12.91
CA GLU A 364 -13.64 -17.75 -13.83
C GLU A 364 -14.67 -17.97 -14.95
N LEU A 365 -14.21 -17.83 -16.17
CA LEU A 365 -15.00 -17.98 -17.38
C LEU A 365 -14.64 -19.32 -18.08
N PRO A 366 -15.49 -19.81 -19.00
CA PRO A 366 -15.15 -20.95 -19.86
C PRO A 366 -13.84 -20.72 -20.61
N TYR A 367 -13.24 -21.81 -21.10
CA TYR A 367 -12.05 -21.79 -21.97
C TYR A 367 -10.81 -21.14 -21.35
N LYS A 368 -10.63 -21.27 -20.03
CA LYS A 368 -9.48 -20.73 -19.28
C LYS A 368 -9.38 -19.20 -19.25
N PHE A 369 -10.47 -18.53 -19.50
CA PHE A 369 -10.54 -17.09 -19.28
C PHE A 369 -10.86 -16.76 -17.83
N ARG A 370 -10.33 -15.64 -17.36
CA ARG A 370 -10.69 -15.01 -16.08
C ARG A 370 -10.99 -13.54 -16.32
N GLY A 371 -12.19 -13.13 -15.97
CA GLY A 371 -12.60 -11.73 -15.96
C GLY A 371 -12.40 -11.11 -14.59
N MET A 372 -11.98 -9.86 -14.56
CA MET A 372 -11.87 -9.06 -13.34
C MET A 372 -12.50 -7.69 -13.57
N ALA A 373 -13.14 -7.16 -12.53
CA ALA A 373 -13.63 -5.79 -12.50
C ALA A 373 -13.46 -5.24 -11.09
N GLY A 374 -13.19 -3.95 -11.00
CA GLY A 374 -13.06 -3.26 -9.73
C GLY A 374 -13.56 -1.83 -9.84
N PHE A 375 -14.07 -1.34 -8.74
CA PHE A 375 -14.39 0.06 -8.54
C PHE A 375 -13.99 0.46 -7.14
N SER A 376 -13.38 1.62 -6.99
CA SER A 376 -13.16 2.24 -5.68
C SER A 376 -13.43 3.74 -5.73
N TYR A 377 -13.89 4.24 -4.61
CA TYR A 377 -14.09 5.65 -4.32
C TYR A 377 -13.28 6.02 -3.10
N GLY A 378 -12.60 7.16 -3.16
CA GLY A 378 -11.86 7.77 -2.06
C GLY A 378 -12.33 9.20 -1.83
N LEU A 379 -12.37 9.60 -0.57
CA LEU A 379 -12.58 10.98 -0.13
C LEU A 379 -11.42 11.32 0.80
N SER A 380 -10.65 12.34 0.45
CA SER A 380 -9.66 12.96 1.33
C SER A 380 -10.18 14.34 1.74
N ASP A 381 -10.40 14.51 3.03
CA ASP A 381 -10.87 15.76 3.64
C ASP A 381 -9.72 16.37 4.44
N TYR A 382 -9.18 17.47 3.96
CA TYR A 382 -8.04 18.16 4.56
C TYR A 382 -8.53 19.22 5.55
N GLN A 383 -7.83 19.38 6.64
CA GLN A 383 -8.17 20.38 7.66
C GLN A 383 -8.10 21.81 7.11
N SER A 384 -7.25 22.05 6.10
CA SER A 384 -7.23 23.31 5.32
C SER A 384 -8.53 23.62 4.56
N GLY A 385 -9.48 22.69 4.54
CA GLY A 385 -10.75 22.78 3.83
C GLY A 385 -10.73 22.25 2.40
N ARG A 386 -9.59 21.78 1.90
CA ARG A 386 -9.52 21.07 0.62
C ARG A 386 -10.21 19.72 0.72
N LYS A 387 -10.95 19.34 -0.34
CA LYS A 387 -11.60 18.03 -0.47
C LYS A 387 -11.28 17.42 -1.83
N ASP A 388 -10.77 16.19 -1.79
CA ASP A 388 -10.44 15.42 -2.98
C ASP A 388 -11.35 14.19 -3.06
N HIS A 389 -11.99 14.00 -4.20
CA HIS A 389 -12.78 12.80 -4.53
C HIS A 389 -12.05 12.00 -5.59
N ASP A 390 -11.59 10.82 -5.24
CA ASP A 390 -10.88 9.91 -6.13
C ASP A 390 -11.81 8.78 -6.61
N TYR A 391 -11.91 8.61 -7.91
CA TYR A 391 -12.64 7.53 -8.55
C TYR A 391 -11.70 6.66 -9.33
N TYR A 392 -11.76 5.38 -9.10
CA TYR A 392 -10.97 4.39 -9.77
C TYR A 392 -11.87 3.26 -10.25
N ALA A 393 -11.79 2.92 -11.54
CA ALA A 393 -12.48 1.79 -12.11
C ALA A 393 -11.53 0.98 -13.00
N ASN A 394 -11.60 -0.33 -12.94
CA ASN A 394 -10.82 -1.20 -13.80
C ASN A 394 -11.63 -2.39 -14.28
N VAL A 395 -11.30 -2.87 -15.47
CA VAL A 395 -11.79 -4.12 -16.01
C VAL A 395 -10.65 -4.82 -16.73
N GLY A 396 -10.64 -6.16 -16.67
CA GLY A 396 -9.62 -6.95 -17.31
C GLY A 396 -10.07 -8.35 -17.66
N LEU A 397 -9.38 -8.91 -18.62
CA LEU A 397 -9.58 -10.27 -19.09
C LEU A 397 -8.21 -10.95 -19.23
N THR A 398 -8.03 -12.08 -18.57
CA THR A 398 -6.83 -12.92 -18.67
C THR A 398 -7.18 -14.24 -19.32
N TYR A 399 -6.28 -14.76 -20.12
CA TYR A 399 -6.35 -16.08 -20.75
C TYR A 399 -5.15 -16.91 -20.32
N GLN A 400 -5.38 -18.08 -19.73
CA GLN A 400 -4.35 -19.01 -19.33
C GLN A 400 -3.88 -19.85 -20.55
N ILE A 401 -2.76 -19.45 -21.14
CA ILE A 401 -2.15 -20.16 -22.30
C ILE A 401 -1.63 -21.52 -21.85
N ARG A 402 -0.87 -21.52 -20.73
CA ARG A 402 -0.32 -22.70 -20.08
C ARG A 402 -0.52 -22.57 -18.57
N ALA A 403 -0.26 -23.63 -17.82
CA ALA A 403 -0.33 -23.58 -16.36
C ALA A 403 0.61 -22.52 -15.75
N TRP A 404 1.68 -22.20 -16.46
CA TRP A 404 2.72 -21.25 -16.05
C TRP A 404 2.72 -19.94 -16.86
N LEU A 405 1.86 -19.78 -17.87
CA LEU A 405 1.88 -18.65 -18.80
C LEU A 405 0.45 -18.11 -19.01
N ASP A 406 0.26 -16.84 -18.70
CA ASP A 406 -0.98 -16.11 -18.87
C ASP A 406 -0.78 -14.90 -19.80
N ALA A 407 -1.78 -14.57 -20.59
CA ALA A 407 -1.85 -13.30 -21.32
C ALA A 407 -3.12 -12.54 -20.91
N GLY A 408 -3.07 -11.23 -20.94
CA GLY A 408 -4.20 -10.40 -20.50
C GLY A 408 -4.30 -9.06 -21.20
N ILE A 409 -5.49 -8.49 -21.14
CA ILE A 409 -5.78 -7.13 -21.54
C ILE A 409 -6.52 -6.43 -20.42
N GLY A 410 -6.27 -5.13 -20.25
CA GLY A 410 -6.89 -4.35 -19.19
C GLY A 410 -7.20 -2.93 -19.59
N TYR A 411 -8.18 -2.37 -18.91
CA TYR A 411 -8.51 -0.96 -18.97
C TYR A 411 -8.67 -0.43 -17.55
N ARG A 412 -8.15 0.77 -17.31
CA ARG A 412 -8.26 1.52 -16.05
C ARG A 412 -8.69 2.94 -16.32
N TYR A 413 -9.65 3.40 -15.55
CA TYR A 413 -10.08 4.78 -15.48
C TYR A 413 -9.74 5.36 -14.13
N LEU A 414 -9.14 6.56 -14.13
CA LEU A 414 -8.79 7.33 -12.94
C LEU A 414 -9.39 8.72 -13.07
N ARG A 415 -9.96 9.21 -11.99
CA ARG A 415 -10.44 10.58 -11.89
C ARG A 415 -10.26 11.07 -10.49
N LYS A 416 -9.68 12.25 -10.34
CA LYS A 416 -9.68 13.04 -9.12
C LYS A 416 -10.44 14.31 -9.37
N ASP A 417 -11.44 14.58 -8.53
CA ASP A 417 -12.13 15.86 -8.45
C ASP A 417 -11.73 16.51 -7.14
N SER A 418 -10.97 17.59 -7.21
CA SER A 418 -10.51 18.35 -6.05
C SER A 418 -11.26 19.67 -5.97
N SER A 419 -11.51 20.16 -4.75
CA SER A 419 -11.98 21.53 -4.52
C SER A 419 -10.90 22.55 -4.92
N ASP A 420 -9.62 22.17 -4.95
CA ASP A 420 -8.57 22.88 -5.70
C ASP A 420 -8.53 22.32 -7.14
N GLY A 421 -9.05 23.08 -8.10
CA GLY A 421 -9.12 22.67 -9.49
C GLY A 421 -7.78 22.26 -10.08
N ALA A 422 -6.67 22.79 -9.57
CA ALA A 422 -5.32 22.43 -9.99
C ALA A 422 -4.98 20.97 -9.69
N GLU A 423 -5.57 20.38 -8.66
CA GLU A 423 -5.37 18.98 -8.24
C GLU A 423 -6.30 17.99 -8.96
N SER A 424 -7.27 18.48 -9.74
CA SER A 424 -8.19 17.62 -10.49
C SER A 424 -7.53 17.02 -11.72
N PHE A 425 -7.84 15.77 -12.03
CA PHE A 425 -7.39 15.14 -13.26
C PHE A 425 -8.28 13.98 -13.71
N THR A 426 -8.08 13.57 -14.96
CA THR A 426 -8.63 12.32 -15.50
C THR A 426 -7.55 11.58 -16.28
N GLY A 427 -7.51 10.25 -16.14
CA GLY A 427 -6.59 9.37 -16.84
C GLY A 427 -7.28 8.11 -17.34
N ASN A 428 -6.84 7.63 -18.49
CA ASN A 428 -7.27 6.35 -19.05
C ASN A 428 -6.02 5.55 -19.40
N GLN A 429 -5.98 4.30 -18.95
CA GLN A 429 -4.89 3.40 -19.23
C GLN A 429 -5.41 2.13 -19.90
N PHE A 430 -4.77 1.72 -20.99
CA PHE A 430 -5.02 0.46 -21.67
C PHE A 430 -3.77 -0.38 -21.58
N SER A 431 -3.91 -1.64 -21.22
CA SER A 431 -2.76 -2.52 -21.04
C SER A 431 -2.90 -3.86 -21.75
N VAL A 432 -1.76 -4.39 -22.14
CA VAL A 432 -1.58 -5.77 -22.62
C VAL A 432 -0.46 -6.40 -21.80
N MET A 433 -0.72 -7.58 -21.25
CA MET A 433 0.21 -8.25 -20.33
C MET A 433 0.52 -9.68 -20.80
N LEU A 434 1.75 -10.09 -20.54
CA LEU A 434 2.20 -11.48 -20.54
C LEU A 434 2.84 -11.80 -19.20
N GLY A 435 2.30 -12.79 -18.48
CA GLY A 435 2.79 -13.21 -17.17
C GLY A 435 3.24 -14.65 -17.18
N ALA A 436 4.44 -14.91 -16.67
CA ALA A 436 4.98 -16.26 -16.48
C ALA A 436 5.17 -16.52 -14.97
N ARG A 437 4.76 -17.71 -14.51
CA ARG A 437 4.90 -18.21 -13.13
C ARG A 437 5.30 -19.66 -13.15
N TYR A 438 6.24 -20.03 -12.31
CA TYR A 438 6.68 -21.41 -12.22
C TYR A 438 6.42 -22.01 -10.85
#